data_82fb776e2949f0ced770f19b8b8125ef
#
_entry.id   82fb776e2949f0ced770f19b8b8125ef
#
_cell.length_a   1.000
_cell.length_b   1.000
_cell.length_c   1.000
_cell.angle_alpha   90.00
_cell.angle_beta   90.00
_cell.angle_gamma   90.00
#
_symmetry.space_group_name_H-M   'P 1'
#
loop_
_entity.id
_entity.type
_entity.pdbx_description
1 polymer ?
#
loop_
_entity_poly.entity_id
_entity_poly.type
_entity_poly.pdbx_seq_one_letter_code
_entity_poly.pdbx_strand_id
1 'polypeptide(L)'
;MIAIRRNRNAPCWKCRGYIRLEHMSETNELRIAVIGAGPAGVYSSDIFLRQLGKLGEELGLGTKARIDLFEKLPVPFGLVRYGVAPDHPSIKFIASALEKTLDNPDIHLYCDVEFGKDVTLDELLERYDAVLFATGAVEDKPLGLPGADLDGVYGAAKFVEWYDGYPTGAREWPLEAEEVAVIGGGNVAMDVARELMRNADDLKERTDIPDNVYEGIKANKAKTLHLFIRRGVAQAKF
;
A
#
# COMPACT_ATOMS: atom_id res chain seq x y z
N MET A 1 -9.39 -3.40 8.42
CA MET A 1 -10.10 -3.68 9.71
C MET A 1 -10.53 -2.36 10.29
N ILE A 2 -11.74 -2.25 10.81
CA ILE A 2 -12.24 -1.01 11.42
C ILE A 2 -12.37 -1.26 12.91
N ALA A 3 -11.70 -0.44 13.74
CA ALA A 3 -11.86 -0.45 15.19
C ALA A 3 -12.72 0.76 15.58
N ILE A 4 -13.83 0.53 16.28
CA ILE A 4 -14.77 1.56 16.71
C ILE A 4 -14.74 1.64 18.24
N ARG A 5 -14.68 2.86 18.79
CA ARG A 5 -14.69 3.09 20.23
C ARG A 5 -15.94 2.47 20.88
N ARG A 6 -15.73 1.60 21.85
CA ARG A 6 -16.83 1.02 22.63
C ARG A 6 -17.28 2.00 23.72
N ASN A 7 -18.58 2.24 23.78
CA ASN A 7 -19.17 2.75 25.02
C ASN A 7 -19.04 1.67 26.11
N ARG A 8 -18.37 1.94 27.22
CA ARG A 8 -18.08 1.00 28.31
C ARG A 8 -19.34 0.38 28.96
N ASN A 9 -20.54 0.89 28.64
CA ASN A 9 -21.82 0.49 29.22
C ASN A 9 -22.75 -0.28 28.28
N ALA A 10 -22.31 -0.72 27.09
CA ALA A 10 -23.15 -1.46 26.16
C ALA A 10 -22.87 -2.97 26.23
N PRO A 11 -23.85 -3.81 26.58
CA PRO A 11 -23.70 -5.26 26.47
C PRO A 11 -23.96 -5.70 25.03
N CYS A 12 -23.08 -6.51 24.49
CA CYS A 12 -23.22 -7.34 23.28
C CYS A 12 -22.43 -6.97 22.04
N TRP A 13 -21.51 -7.87 21.69
CA TRP A 13 -20.66 -7.88 20.50
C TRP A 13 -21.37 -8.39 19.21
N LYS A 14 -22.67 -8.61 19.22
CA LYS A 14 -23.44 -9.17 18.09
C LYS A 14 -24.13 -8.15 17.20
N CYS A 15 -23.96 -6.85 17.44
CA CYS A 15 -24.58 -5.83 16.59
C CYS A 15 -23.73 -5.56 15.37
N ARG A 16 -24.21 -5.96 14.20
CA ARG A 16 -23.73 -5.50 12.88
C ARG A 16 -23.74 -3.97 12.84
N GLY A 17 -22.57 -3.41 12.64
CA GLY A 17 -22.28 -2.15 11.95
C GLY A 17 -23.24 -0.97 12.02
N TYR A 18 -23.84 -0.63 13.17
CA TYR A 18 -24.53 0.63 13.35
C TYR A 18 -23.65 1.55 14.21
N ILE A 19 -23.22 2.66 13.64
CA ILE A 19 -22.65 3.76 14.39
C ILE A 19 -23.80 4.31 15.25
N ARG A 20 -23.71 4.12 16.56
CA ARG A 20 -24.66 4.74 17.49
C ARG A 20 -24.23 6.20 17.66
N LEU A 21 -24.92 7.13 17.01
CA LEU A 21 -24.67 8.57 17.04
C LEU A 21 -24.92 9.25 18.41
N GLU A 22 -25.14 8.47 19.46
CA GLU A 22 -25.55 8.97 20.78
C GLU A 22 -24.43 9.68 21.59
N HIS A 23 -23.21 9.72 21.08
CA HIS A 23 -22.07 10.44 21.69
C HIS A 23 -21.28 11.24 20.66
N MET A 24 -21.99 11.99 19.83
CA MET A 24 -21.33 13.06 19.07
C MET A 24 -20.87 14.13 20.09
N SER A 25 -19.58 14.49 20.02
CA SER A 25 -19.04 15.62 20.76
C SER A 25 -19.90 16.87 20.53
N GLU A 26 -19.89 17.83 21.42
CA GLU A 26 -20.61 19.10 21.31
C GLU A 26 -20.37 19.85 19.98
N THR A 27 -19.38 19.42 19.20
CA THR A 27 -18.96 20.01 17.91
C THR A 27 -19.61 19.40 16.67
N ASN A 28 -20.43 18.35 16.76
CA ASN A 28 -21.02 17.65 15.59
C ASN A 28 -19.99 17.21 14.53
N GLU A 29 -18.71 17.02 14.90
CA GLU A 29 -17.62 16.65 14.02
C GLU A 29 -17.09 15.26 14.35
N LEU A 30 -17.13 14.33 13.39
CA LEU A 30 -16.54 13.01 13.51
C LEU A 30 -15.02 13.09 13.24
N ARG A 31 -14.23 12.49 14.12
CA ARG A 31 -12.78 12.37 13.96
C ARG A 31 -12.43 10.94 13.64
N ILE A 32 -11.81 10.74 12.47
CA ILE A 32 -11.44 9.42 11.97
C ILE A 32 -9.93 9.34 11.83
N ALA A 33 -9.31 8.32 12.42
CA ALA A 33 -7.93 7.98 12.15
C ALA A 33 -7.86 6.92 11.04
N VAL A 34 -7.00 7.12 10.04
CA VAL A 34 -6.72 6.14 9.00
C VAL A 34 -5.24 5.77 9.06
N ILE A 35 -4.94 4.50 9.20
CA ILE A 35 -3.58 3.98 9.30
C ILE A 35 -3.16 3.40 7.94
N GLY A 36 -2.22 4.08 7.28
CA GLY A 36 -1.72 3.78 5.95
C GLY A 36 -2.27 4.74 4.89
N ALA A 37 -1.37 5.53 4.28
CA ALA A 37 -1.67 6.48 3.21
C ALA A 37 -1.41 5.91 1.81
N GLY A 38 -1.56 4.60 1.64
CA GLY A 38 -1.65 3.96 0.33
C GLY A 38 -2.99 4.26 -0.36
N PRO A 39 -3.21 3.76 -1.59
CA PRO A 39 -4.45 4.00 -2.32
C PRO A 39 -5.72 3.66 -1.53
N ALA A 40 -5.70 2.57 -0.76
CA ALA A 40 -6.84 2.16 0.06
C ALA A 40 -7.18 3.19 1.15
N GLY A 41 -6.18 3.73 1.83
CA GLY A 41 -6.37 4.76 2.86
C GLY A 41 -6.88 6.07 2.27
N VAL A 42 -6.25 6.55 1.20
CA VAL A 42 -6.62 7.82 0.55
C VAL A 42 -8.02 7.75 -0.04
N TYR A 43 -8.34 6.70 -0.84
CA TYR A 43 -9.67 6.57 -1.43
C TYR A 43 -10.77 6.33 -0.40
N SER A 44 -10.51 5.55 0.66
CA SER A 44 -11.53 5.35 1.70
C SER A 44 -11.82 6.64 2.46
N SER A 45 -10.83 7.50 2.64
CA SER A 45 -11.01 8.84 3.23
C SER A 45 -11.93 9.71 2.38
N ASP A 46 -11.70 9.81 1.08
CA ASP A 46 -12.53 10.56 0.15
C ASP A 46 -13.97 10.00 0.07
N ILE A 47 -14.09 8.67 -0.05
CA ILE A 47 -15.40 8.01 -0.10
C ILE A 47 -16.19 8.27 1.18
N PHE A 48 -15.53 8.17 2.34
CA PHE A 48 -16.15 8.42 3.62
C PHE A 48 -16.71 9.84 3.71
N LEU A 49 -15.91 10.86 3.40
CA LEU A 49 -16.33 12.26 3.43
C LEU A 49 -17.51 12.53 2.48
N ARG A 50 -17.44 12.00 1.26
CA ARG A 50 -18.52 12.15 0.28
C ARG A 50 -19.82 11.46 0.70
N GLN A 51 -19.73 10.26 1.30
CA GLN A 51 -20.93 9.55 1.77
C GLN A 51 -21.52 10.20 3.00
N LEU A 52 -20.68 10.67 3.92
CA LEU A 52 -21.13 11.40 5.11
C LEU A 52 -21.85 12.69 4.72
N GLY A 53 -21.32 13.45 3.74
CA GLY A 53 -21.97 14.66 3.23
C GLY A 53 -23.37 14.37 2.68
N LYS A 54 -23.52 13.36 1.83
CA LYS A 54 -24.84 12.94 1.30
C LYS A 54 -25.82 12.52 2.39
N LEU A 55 -25.36 11.69 3.33
CA LEU A 55 -26.21 11.24 4.44
C LEU A 55 -26.61 12.40 5.35
N GLY A 56 -25.70 13.35 5.59
CA GLY A 56 -25.96 14.56 6.35
C GLY A 56 -27.04 15.43 5.71
N GLU A 57 -27.00 15.61 4.37
CA GLU A 57 -28.03 16.32 3.60
C GLU A 57 -29.39 15.61 3.67
N GLU A 58 -29.41 14.27 3.46
CA GLU A 58 -30.65 13.47 3.49
C GLU A 58 -31.32 13.46 4.86
N LEU A 59 -30.55 13.47 5.95
CA LEU A 59 -31.06 13.43 7.32
C LEU A 59 -31.21 14.80 7.96
N GLY A 60 -30.86 15.89 7.26
CA GLY A 60 -30.85 17.25 7.81
C GLY A 60 -29.85 17.43 8.96
N LEU A 61 -28.81 16.61 9.02
CA LEU A 61 -27.77 16.64 10.03
C LEU A 61 -26.55 17.38 9.47
N GLY A 62 -26.15 18.48 10.07
CA GLY A 62 -24.93 19.22 9.71
C GLY A 62 -23.66 18.49 10.16
N THR A 63 -23.56 17.18 9.91
CA THR A 63 -22.45 16.36 10.37
C THR A 63 -21.22 16.63 9.53
N LYS A 64 -20.12 17.03 10.20
CA LYS A 64 -18.79 17.17 9.60
C LYS A 64 -17.92 16.00 10.00
N ALA A 65 -16.87 15.76 9.25
CA ALA A 65 -15.82 14.82 9.66
C ALA A 65 -14.45 15.40 9.31
N ARG A 66 -13.48 15.04 10.14
CA ARG A 66 -12.07 15.27 9.93
C ARG A 66 -11.36 13.91 9.89
N ILE A 67 -10.50 13.71 8.92
CA ILE A 67 -9.71 12.50 8.77
C ILE A 67 -8.24 12.83 8.99
N ASP A 68 -7.63 12.17 9.95
CA ASP A 68 -6.20 12.21 10.18
C ASP A 68 -5.60 10.89 9.64
N LEU A 69 -4.80 11.00 8.57
CA LEU A 69 -4.22 9.90 7.81
C LEU A 69 -2.75 9.73 8.22
N PHE A 70 -2.40 8.58 8.80
CA PHE A 70 -1.07 8.29 9.33
C PHE A 70 -0.31 7.34 8.39
N GLU A 71 0.92 7.69 8.03
CA GLU A 71 1.79 6.92 7.16
C GLU A 71 3.16 6.72 7.82
N LYS A 72 3.63 5.47 7.87
CA LYS A 72 4.95 5.14 8.43
C LYS A 72 6.12 5.62 7.59
N LEU A 73 5.89 5.80 6.29
CA LEU A 73 6.91 6.29 5.36
C LEU A 73 6.95 7.82 5.34
N PRO A 74 8.06 8.43 4.89
CA PRO A 74 8.16 9.88 4.74
C PRO A 74 7.28 10.43 3.62
N VAL A 75 6.67 9.58 2.80
CA VAL A 75 5.81 9.95 1.68
C VAL A 75 4.62 9.00 1.54
N PRO A 76 3.46 9.51 1.09
CA PRO A 76 2.27 8.68 0.89
C PRO A 76 2.32 7.87 -0.41
N PHE A 77 1.23 7.17 -0.68
CA PHE A 77 0.81 6.43 -1.87
C PHE A 77 1.27 4.97 -1.92
N GLY A 78 2.00 4.48 -0.92
CA GLY A 78 2.28 3.05 -0.73
C GLY A 78 2.72 2.35 -2.02
N LEU A 79 2.00 1.29 -2.42
CA LEU A 79 2.34 0.50 -3.61
C LEU A 79 2.21 1.23 -4.95
N VAL A 80 1.53 2.38 -5.04
CA VAL A 80 1.57 3.18 -6.29
C VAL A 80 2.96 3.75 -6.49
N ARG A 81 3.65 4.09 -5.40
CA ARG A 81 5.02 4.60 -5.44
C ARG A 81 6.07 3.49 -5.42
N TYR A 82 5.87 2.45 -4.61
CA TYR A 82 6.86 1.44 -4.26
C TYR A 82 6.43 0.01 -4.57
N GLY A 83 5.61 -0.19 -5.59
CA GLY A 83 5.11 -1.51 -5.97
C GLY A 83 4.62 -1.59 -7.41
N VAL A 84 4.61 -0.48 -8.12
CA VAL A 84 4.33 -0.42 -9.56
C VAL A 84 5.66 -0.34 -10.29
N ALA A 85 5.90 -1.30 -11.18
CA ALA A 85 7.14 -1.35 -11.94
C ALA A 85 7.44 -0.01 -12.65
N PRO A 86 8.72 0.38 -12.73
CA PRO A 86 9.15 1.69 -13.26
C PRO A 86 8.65 1.95 -14.67
N ASP A 87 8.50 0.90 -15.47
CA ASP A 87 8.05 0.96 -16.86
C ASP A 87 6.53 1.04 -17.05
N HIS A 88 5.78 1.25 -15.97
CA HIS A 88 4.33 1.53 -16.00
C HIS A 88 3.99 2.97 -15.59
N PRO A 89 4.47 4.00 -16.29
CA PRO A 89 4.27 5.41 -15.90
C PRO A 89 2.80 5.80 -15.85
N SER A 90 1.94 5.22 -16.71
CA SER A 90 0.50 5.47 -16.70
C SER A 90 -0.19 5.03 -15.41
N ILE A 91 0.30 3.96 -14.77
CA ILE A 91 -0.24 3.50 -13.48
C ILE A 91 0.31 4.38 -12.35
N LYS A 92 1.60 4.74 -12.38
CA LYS A 92 2.20 5.69 -11.44
C LYS A 92 1.50 7.05 -11.48
N PHE A 93 0.93 7.43 -12.62
CA PHE A 93 0.17 8.67 -12.76
C PHE A 93 -1.10 8.73 -11.87
N ILE A 94 -1.58 7.60 -11.35
CA ILE A 94 -2.65 7.55 -10.34
C ILE A 94 -2.25 8.37 -9.09
N ALA A 95 -0.95 8.52 -8.81
CA ALA A 95 -0.47 9.36 -7.72
C ALA A 95 -1.04 10.79 -7.78
N SER A 96 -1.17 11.38 -8.98
CA SER A 96 -1.76 12.72 -9.15
C SER A 96 -3.24 12.79 -8.76
N ALA A 97 -3.99 11.71 -8.94
CA ALA A 97 -5.38 11.63 -8.50
C ALA A 97 -5.48 11.49 -6.97
N LEU A 98 -4.55 10.73 -6.37
CA LEU A 98 -4.47 10.59 -4.92
C LEU A 98 -4.04 11.91 -4.26
N GLU A 99 -3.10 12.64 -4.88
CA GLU A 99 -2.67 13.96 -4.42
C GLU A 99 -3.83 14.95 -4.35
N LYS A 100 -4.66 15.02 -5.41
CA LYS A 100 -5.89 15.85 -5.39
C LYS A 100 -6.86 15.49 -4.28
N THR A 101 -6.90 14.23 -3.87
CA THR A 101 -7.71 13.81 -2.72
C THR A 101 -7.14 14.34 -1.42
N LEU A 102 -5.82 14.37 -1.29
CA LEU A 102 -5.13 14.91 -0.12
C LEU A 102 -5.22 16.45 -0.01
N ASP A 103 -5.54 17.15 -1.11
CA ASP A 103 -5.81 18.60 -1.08
C ASP A 103 -7.14 18.95 -0.37
N ASN A 104 -7.96 17.95 -0.02
CA ASN A 104 -9.19 18.17 0.73
C ASN A 104 -8.86 18.70 2.14
N PRO A 105 -9.39 19.87 2.56
CA PRO A 105 -9.08 20.47 3.86
C PRO A 105 -9.51 19.65 5.08
N ASP A 106 -10.41 18.68 4.88
CA ASP A 106 -10.87 17.77 5.92
C ASP A 106 -9.99 16.50 6.03
N ILE A 107 -8.94 16.38 5.21
CA ILE A 107 -7.96 15.27 5.24
C ILE A 107 -6.58 15.83 5.63
N HIS A 108 -6.02 15.34 6.73
CA HIS A 108 -4.69 15.73 7.19
C HIS A 108 -3.76 14.54 7.13
N LEU A 109 -2.65 14.68 6.42
CA LEU A 109 -1.63 13.65 6.27
C LEU A 109 -0.48 13.85 7.27
N TYR A 110 -0.15 12.79 7.99
CA TYR A 110 0.99 12.71 8.91
C TYR A 110 1.90 11.58 8.47
N CYS A 111 3.03 11.93 7.86
CA CYS A 111 4.07 10.99 7.48
C CYS A 111 5.08 10.77 8.63
N ASP A 112 5.91 9.74 8.51
CA ASP A 112 6.87 9.30 9.55
C ASP A 112 6.21 8.98 10.90
N VAL A 113 4.97 8.46 10.87
CA VAL A 113 4.23 8.03 12.06
C VAL A 113 3.89 6.55 11.93
N GLU A 114 4.59 5.71 12.69
CA GLU A 114 4.43 4.25 12.66
C GLU A 114 3.45 3.79 13.74
N PHE A 115 2.33 3.17 13.31
CA PHE A 115 1.39 2.57 14.24
C PHE A 115 2.04 1.40 15.01
N GLY A 116 1.85 1.40 16.31
CA GLY A 116 2.44 0.43 17.24
C GLY A 116 3.81 0.84 17.80
N LYS A 117 4.40 1.91 17.27
CA LYS A 117 5.64 2.50 17.76
C LYS A 117 5.45 3.95 18.23
N ASP A 118 4.99 4.81 17.34
CA ASP A 118 4.81 6.24 17.60
C ASP A 118 3.39 6.55 18.10
N VAL A 119 2.42 5.72 17.75
CA VAL A 119 1.03 5.82 18.17
C VAL A 119 0.41 4.44 18.37
N THR A 120 -0.31 4.26 19.47
CA THR A 120 -0.98 3.00 19.84
C THR A 120 -2.47 3.03 19.51
N LEU A 121 -3.11 1.85 19.49
CA LEU A 121 -4.55 1.76 19.29
C LEU A 121 -5.34 2.44 20.41
N ASP A 122 -4.90 2.31 21.66
CA ASP A 122 -5.59 2.90 22.81
C ASP A 122 -5.56 4.43 22.73
N GLU A 123 -4.41 5.03 22.39
CA GLU A 123 -4.28 6.47 22.19
C GLU A 123 -5.16 6.98 21.05
N LEU A 124 -5.27 6.21 19.96
CA LEU A 124 -6.17 6.56 18.85
C LEU A 124 -7.64 6.49 19.27
N LEU A 125 -8.04 5.43 19.99
CA LEU A 125 -9.41 5.24 20.44
C LEU A 125 -9.84 6.28 21.52
N GLU A 126 -8.90 6.91 22.19
CA GLU A 126 -9.17 8.04 23.08
C GLU A 126 -9.51 9.34 22.34
N ARG A 127 -8.96 9.52 21.13
CA ARG A 127 -9.00 10.79 20.38
C ARG A 127 -9.89 10.77 19.14
N TYR A 128 -10.20 9.58 18.64
CA TYR A 128 -10.95 9.36 17.39
C TYR A 128 -12.20 8.53 17.64
N ASP A 129 -13.26 8.83 16.89
CA ASP A 129 -14.52 8.08 16.93
C ASP A 129 -14.39 6.73 16.24
N ALA A 130 -13.50 6.64 15.23
CA ALA A 130 -13.19 5.39 14.54
C ALA A 130 -11.71 5.35 14.06
N VAL A 131 -11.18 4.13 13.96
CA VAL A 131 -9.85 3.85 13.39
C VAL A 131 -9.99 2.86 12.25
N LEU A 132 -9.52 3.24 11.06
CA LEU A 132 -9.50 2.43 9.85
C LEU A 132 -8.07 1.97 9.57
N PHE A 133 -7.85 0.66 9.44
CA PHE A 133 -6.56 0.10 9.04
C PHE A 133 -6.54 -0.18 7.54
N ALA A 134 -5.65 0.51 6.82
CA ALA A 134 -5.40 0.41 5.39
C ALA A 134 -3.90 0.18 5.10
N THR A 135 -3.25 -0.63 5.95
CA THR A 135 -1.80 -0.83 6.02
C THR A 135 -1.21 -1.62 4.86
N GLY A 136 -2.05 -2.18 3.99
CA GLY A 136 -1.60 -3.01 2.87
C GLY A 136 -1.06 -4.37 3.30
N ALA A 137 -0.35 -5.03 2.38
CA ALA A 137 0.38 -6.27 2.62
C ALA A 137 1.86 -6.03 2.28
N VAL A 138 2.73 -6.20 3.26
CA VAL A 138 4.17 -5.86 3.16
C VAL A 138 5.05 -7.09 3.00
N GLU A 139 4.53 -8.30 3.27
CA GLU A 139 5.32 -9.53 3.28
C GLU A 139 4.87 -10.52 2.22
N ASP A 140 5.85 -11.21 1.66
CA ASP A 140 5.61 -12.34 0.77
C ASP A 140 5.03 -13.52 1.53
N LYS A 141 4.12 -14.24 0.90
CA LYS A 141 3.66 -15.53 1.45
C LYS A 141 4.75 -16.58 1.24
N PRO A 142 5.03 -17.42 2.24
CA PRO A 142 5.94 -18.54 2.08
C PRO A 142 5.55 -19.41 0.88
N LEU A 143 6.53 -19.79 0.07
CA LEU A 143 6.28 -20.59 -1.14
C LEU A 143 5.81 -22.01 -0.82
N GLY A 144 6.21 -22.55 0.35
CA GLY A 144 5.80 -23.87 0.82
C GLY A 144 6.33 -25.05 -0.02
N LEU A 145 7.44 -24.83 -0.74
CA LEU A 145 8.12 -25.86 -1.53
C LEU A 145 9.45 -26.24 -0.88
N PRO A 146 9.92 -27.48 -1.07
CA PRO A 146 11.26 -27.87 -0.67
C PRO A 146 12.30 -26.97 -1.34
N GLY A 147 13.26 -26.46 -0.54
CA GLY A 147 14.31 -25.56 -1.02
C GLY A 147 13.92 -24.08 -1.09
N ALA A 148 12.72 -23.69 -0.64
CA ALA A 148 12.32 -22.29 -0.58
C ALA A 148 13.11 -21.43 0.41
N ASP A 149 13.91 -22.09 1.26
CA ASP A 149 14.81 -21.52 2.27
C ASP A 149 16.30 -21.52 1.85
N LEU A 150 16.58 -21.94 0.62
CA LEU A 150 17.95 -21.94 0.09
C LEU A 150 18.44 -20.53 -0.24
N ASP A 151 19.75 -20.33 -0.16
CA ASP A 151 20.39 -19.11 -0.64
C ASP A 151 20.08 -18.87 -2.12
N GLY A 152 19.77 -17.63 -2.48
CA GLY A 152 19.37 -17.27 -3.83
C GLY A 152 17.86 -17.36 -4.09
N VAL A 153 17.05 -17.81 -3.11
CA VAL A 153 15.60 -17.76 -3.17
C VAL A 153 15.07 -16.50 -2.47
N TYR A 154 14.37 -15.66 -3.20
CA TYR A 154 13.89 -14.36 -2.72
C TYR A 154 12.39 -14.22 -2.96
N GLY A 155 11.73 -13.51 -2.04
CA GLY A 155 10.36 -13.06 -2.26
C GLY A 155 10.30 -11.88 -3.23
N ALA A 156 9.26 -11.83 -4.06
CA ALA A 156 9.11 -10.80 -5.07
C ALA A 156 8.95 -9.40 -4.47
N ALA A 157 8.31 -9.26 -3.29
CA ALA A 157 8.12 -7.97 -2.63
C ALA A 157 9.46 -7.28 -2.35
N LYS A 158 10.47 -8.03 -1.90
CA LYS A 158 11.81 -7.47 -1.62
C LYS A 158 12.54 -7.00 -2.87
N PHE A 159 12.39 -7.71 -3.98
CA PHE A 159 12.93 -7.29 -5.27
C PHE A 159 12.24 -6.02 -5.78
N VAL A 160 10.91 -5.95 -5.64
CA VAL A 160 10.10 -4.76 -5.97
C VAL A 160 10.51 -3.57 -5.12
N GLU A 161 10.65 -3.75 -3.79
CA GLU A 161 11.14 -2.72 -2.89
C GLU A 161 12.50 -2.16 -3.34
N TRP A 162 13.40 -3.03 -3.82
CA TRP A 162 14.70 -2.62 -4.32
C TRP A 162 14.58 -1.78 -5.59
N TYR A 163 13.91 -2.27 -6.63
CA TYR A 163 13.88 -1.56 -7.92
C TYR A 163 13.04 -0.27 -7.88
N ASP A 164 12.06 -0.19 -6.99
CA ASP A 164 11.28 1.04 -6.77
C ASP A 164 11.92 1.99 -5.74
N GLY A 165 13.08 1.65 -5.20
CA GLY A 165 13.81 2.51 -4.27
C GLY A 165 13.09 2.72 -2.94
N TYR A 166 12.48 1.66 -2.39
CA TYR A 166 11.81 1.73 -1.09
C TYR A 166 12.75 2.28 0.00
N PRO A 167 12.33 3.25 0.83
CA PRO A 167 13.23 3.98 1.74
C PRO A 167 14.07 3.12 2.68
N THR A 168 13.51 2.01 3.17
CA THR A 168 14.18 1.07 4.06
C THR A 168 14.54 -0.25 3.36
N GLY A 169 14.39 -0.32 2.03
CA GLY A 169 14.73 -1.47 1.21
C GLY A 169 16.24 -1.66 1.03
N ALA A 170 16.62 -2.81 0.48
CA ALA A 170 18.00 -3.08 0.12
C ALA A 170 18.51 -2.02 -0.86
N ARG A 171 19.79 -1.64 -0.74
CA ARG A 171 20.44 -0.72 -1.69
C ARG A 171 21.07 -1.45 -2.86
N GLU A 172 21.40 -2.70 -2.66
CA GLU A 172 22.01 -3.60 -3.65
C GLU A 172 21.18 -4.87 -3.76
N TRP A 173 21.20 -5.49 -4.93
CA TRP A 173 20.55 -6.77 -5.18
C TRP A 173 21.50 -7.72 -5.90
N PRO A 174 21.65 -9.00 -5.46
CA PRO A 174 22.59 -9.93 -6.04
C PRO A 174 22.09 -10.47 -7.39
N LEU A 175 22.49 -9.85 -8.50
CA LEU A 175 22.15 -10.25 -9.88
C LEU A 175 23.31 -11.03 -10.51
N GLU A 176 23.88 -12.01 -9.78
CA GLU A 176 25.07 -12.77 -10.15
C GLU A 176 24.76 -14.06 -10.95
N ALA A 177 23.51 -14.54 -10.91
CA ALA A 177 23.10 -15.78 -11.57
C ALA A 177 22.93 -15.59 -13.08
N GLU A 178 23.47 -16.53 -13.88
CA GLU A 178 23.25 -16.55 -15.33
C GLU A 178 21.87 -17.10 -15.71
N GLU A 179 21.29 -17.97 -14.87
CA GLU A 179 19.94 -18.51 -15.04
C GLU A 179 19.08 -18.13 -13.85
N VAL A 180 17.94 -17.54 -14.10
CA VAL A 180 16.98 -17.07 -13.09
C VAL A 180 15.65 -17.76 -13.27
N ALA A 181 15.05 -18.20 -12.17
CA ALA A 181 13.70 -18.76 -12.14
C ALA A 181 12.72 -17.78 -11.47
N VAL A 182 11.63 -17.47 -12.14
CA VAL A 182 10.50 -16.71 -11.58
C VAL A 182 9.30 -17.64 -11.43
N ILE A 183 8.81 -17.78 -10.20
CA ILE A 183 7.68 -18.66 -9.88
C ILE A 183 6.44 -17.79 -9.68
N GLY A 184 5.50 -17.85 -10.61
CA GLY A 184 4.27 -17.09 -10.57
C GLY A 184 3.76 -16.76 -11.97
N GLY A 185 2.47 -16.41 -12.09
CA GLY A 185 1.84 -16.02 -13.34
C GLY A 185 0.89 -14.84 -13.14
N GLY A 186 1.19 -13.98 -12.16
CA GLY A 186 0.48 -12.73 -11.91
C GLY A 186 1.28 -11.52 -12.40
N ASN A 187 0.69 -10.32 -12.33
CA ASN A 187 1.32 -9.07 -12.77
C ASN A 187 2.73 -8.90 -12.18
N VAL A 188 2.89 -9.12 -10.87
CA VAL A 188 4.18 -8.97 -10.19
C VAL A 188 5.25 -9.91 -10.79
N ALA A 189 4.90 -11.17 -11.09
CA ALA A 189 5.85 -12.10 -11.68
C ALA A 189 6.26 -11.66 -13.08
N MET A 190 5.33 -11.10 -13.87
CA MET A 190 5.62 -10.56 -15.20
C MET A 190 6.47 -9.31 -15.12
N ASP A 191 6.20 -8.43 -14.16
CA ASP A 191 7.00 -7.24 -13.91
C ASP A 191 8.43 -7.61 -13.50
N VAL A 192 8.59 -8.52 -12.53
CA VAL A 192 9.90 -9.02 -12.10
C VAL A 192 10.68 -9.64 -13.27
N ALA A 193 10.02 -10.49 -14.06
CA ALA A 193 10.66 -11.13 -15.21
C ALA A 193 11.11 -10.11 -16.26
N ARG A 194 10.31 -9.10 -16.51
CA ARG A 194 10.59 -8.05 -17.47
C ARG A 194 11.71 -7.14 -16.98
N GLU A 195 11.66 -6.69 -15.73
CA GLU A 195 12.70 -5.82 -15.16
C GLU A 195 14.07 -6.52 -15.08
N LEU A 196 14.10 -7.83 -14.79
CA LEU A 196 15.33 -8.63 -14.79
C LEU A 196 15.97 -8.77 -16.18
N MET A 197 15.20 -8.77 -17.25
CA MET A 197 15.68 -9.06 -18.61
C MET A 197 15.76 -7.81 -19.50
N ARG A 198 15.42 -6.64 -18.97
CA ARG A 198 15.39 -5.40 -19.73
C ARG A 198 16.78 -4.74 -19.80
N ASN A 199 17.00 -3.98 -20.88
CA ASN A 199 18.20 -3.17 -21.00
C ASN A 199 18.18 -2.03 -19.96
N ALA A 200 19.25 -1.90 -19.19
CA ALA A 200 19.36 -0.90 -18.12
C ALA A 200 19.34 0.54 -18.66
N ASP A 201 19.99 0.79 -19.81
CA ASP A 201 20.05 2.13 -20.39
C ASP A 201 18.66 2.58 -20.88
N ASP A 202 17.87 1.64 -21.47
CA ASP A 202 16.47 1.92 -21.85
C ASP A 202 15.59 2.23 -20.63
N LEU A 203 15.77 1.51 -19.52
CA LEU A 203 15.05 1.79 -18.28
C LEU A 203 15.42 3.16 -17.73
N LYS A 204 16.71 3.50 -17.68
CA LYS A 204 17.20 4.78 -17.17
C LYS A 204 16.68 5.96 -17.98
N GLU A 205 16.60 5.80 -19.29
CA GLU A 205 16.11 6.86 -20.18
C GLU A 205 14.60 7.13 -20.03
N ARG A 206 13.82 6.08 -19.77
CA ARG A 206 12.34 6.14 -19.84
C ARG A 206 11.63 6.11 -18.50
N THR A 207 12.37 5.89 -17.41
CA THR A 207 11.79 5.71 -16.10
C THR A 207 12.54 6.49 -15.02
N ASP A 208 11.98 6.50 -13.83
CA ASP A 208 12.53 7.16 -12.65
C ASP A 208 13.35 6.22 -11.75
N ILE A 209 13.90 5.11 -12.30
CA ILE A 209 14.71 4.19 -11.50
C ILE A 209 15.87 4.90 -10.79
N PRO A 210 16.12 4.57 -9.51
CA PRO A 210 17.28 5.08 -8.77
C PRO A 210 18.61 4.70 -9.42
N ASP A 211 19.64 5.50 -9.22
CA ASP A 211 20.97 5.25 -9.82
C ASP A 211 21.57 3.89 -9.38
N ASN A 212 21.41 3.52 -8.12
CA ASN A 212 21.87 2.22 -7.62
C ASN A 212 21.14 1.04 -8.28
N VAL A 213 19.88 1.19 -8.65
CA VAL A 213 19.10 0.18 -9.37
C VAL A 213 19.58 0.07 -10.81
N TYR A 214 19.77 1.22 -11.47
CA TYR A 214 20.36 1.25 -12.81
C TYR A 214 21.70 0.52 -12.87
N GLU A 215 22.63 0.84 -11.95
CA GLU A 215 23.94 0.18 -11.90
C GLU A 215 23.80 -1.32 -11.61
N GLY A 216 22.89 -1.73 -10.73
CA GLY A 216 22.62 -3.12 -10.43
C GLY A 216 22.08 -3.89 -11.65
N ILE A 217 21.10 -3.34 -12.37
CA ILE A 217 20.54 -3.96 -13.59
C ILE A 217 21.61 -4.00 -14.68
N LYS A 218 22.43 -2.97 -14.81
CA LYS A 218 23.53 -2.93 -15.80
C LYS A 218 24.60 -4.00 -15.54
N ALA A 219 24.83 -4.34 -14.27
CA ALA A 219 25.77 -5.40 -13.86
C ALA A 219 25.15 -6.80 -13.87
N ASN A 220 23.85 -6.94 -14.16
CA ASN A 220 23.11 -8.19 -14.16
C ASN A 220 23.74 -9.23 -15.11
N LYS A 221 24.00 -10.43 -14.58
CA LYS A 221 24.59 -11.54 -15.33
C LYS A 221 23.57 -12.50 -15.94
N ALA A 222 22.28 -12.29 -15.70
CA ALA A 222 21.22 -13.17 -16.18
C ALA A 222 21.19 -13.22 -17.73
N LYS A 223 21.27 -14.43 -18.26
CA LYS A 223 21.20 -14.73 -19.68
C LYS A 223 19.89 -15.42 -20.04
N THR A 224 19.34 -16.19 -19.11
CA THR A 224 18.14 -16.98 -19.29
C THR A 224 17.22 -16.80 -18.11
N LEU A 225 15.94 -16.57 -18.38
CA LEU A 225 14.89 -16.52 -17.37
C LEU A 225 13.86 -17.61 -17.63
N HIS A 226 13.59 -18.43 -16.61
CA HIS A 226 12.59 -19.48 -16.62
C HIS A 226 11.36 -19.01 -15.83
N LEU A 227 10.23 -18.88 -16.51
CA LEU A 227 8.98 -18.49 -15.88
C LEU A 227 8.11 -19.73 -15.61
N PHE A 228 7.88 -20.05 -14.33
CA PHE A 228 7.08 -21.19 -13.90
C PHE A 228 5.66 -20.76 -13.53
N ILE A 229 4.69 -21.17 -14.33
CA ILE A 229 3.28 -20.85 -14.14
C ILE A 229 2.49 -22.12 -13.85
N ARG A 230 1.73 -22.13 -12.76
CA ARG A 230 0.96 -23.31 -12.34
C ARG A 230 -0.18 -23.68 -13.29
N ARG A 231 -0.73 -22.71 -14.02
CA ARG A 231 -1.86 -22.89 -14.92
C ARG A 231 -1.39 -22.79 -16.37
N GLY A 232 -2.11 -23.47 -17.30
CA GLY A 232 -1.82 -23.36 -18.72
C GLY A 232 -2.12 -21.97 -19.29
N VAL A 233 -1.58 -21.70 -20.47
CA VAL A 233 -1.70 -20.38 -21.16
C VAL A 233 -3.16 -19.96 -21.31
N ALA A 234 -4.07 -20.89 -21.60
CA ALA A 234 -5.52 -20.62 -21.74
C ALA A 234 -6.20 -20.15 -20.43
N GLN A 235 -5.50 -20.27 -19.29
CA GLN A 235 -6.00 -19.87 -17.97
C GLN A 235 -5.24 -18.67 -17.41
N ALA A 236 -4.34 -18.10 -18.18
CA ALA A 236 -3.68 -16.85 -17.85
C ALA A 236 -4.73 -15.72 -17.80
N LYS A 237 -4.52 -14.75 -16.89
CA LYS A 237 -5.45 -13.62 -16.73
C LYS A 237 -5.12 -12.44 -17.64
N PHE A 238 -4.06 -12.55 -18.42
CA PHE A 238 -3.57 -11.52 -19.33
C PHE A 238 -3.25 -12.12 -20.68
#